data_411fe70c72dfb749a0e17f19b4ef4719
#
_entry.id   411fe70c72dfb749a0e17f19b4ef4719
#
_cell.length_a   1.000
_cell.length_b   1.000
_cell.length_c   1.000
_cell.angle_alpha   90.00
_cell.angle_beta   90.00
_cell.angle_gamma   90.00
#
_symmetry.space_group_name_H-M   'P 1'
#
loop_
_entity.id
_entity.type
_entity.pdbx_description
1 polymer ?
#
loop_
_entity_poly.entity_id
_entity_poly.type
_entity_poly.pdbx_seq_one_letter_code
_entity_poly.pdbx_strand_id
1 'polypeptide(L)'
;MARKNLTLVVNDVEDVKAEIDAMVENAKKALEEFMEMTQEQVDSIVKAMTLAGIDHHMRLAKLAVEETQRGVYEDKIIKNLFATEYIYNSIRHQKTVGVIRENDLEGYVEIAEPVGVIAGITPVTNPTSTTMFKSLISMKTRNPIIFAFHPSAQKCSSEAAKVLRDAAIKAGAPEHCIQWIENPSLEATQYLMTHPGVSVILATGGAGMVKAAYSSGKPALGVGPGNVPCYIEKTADIKRAITDLILSKTFDNGMICASEQAVILDEEIAQQAMDYMKENKCYFLTPEETQKLAAVAIDSKKGMMSPAVVGQPAYAIARMAGIDVPEDTKILVAQLEGVGPEYPLSREKLSPILALYIVKDYHEGVKIAQQIVEFGGLGHSAVIHSENPEAIELFSQKLKVGRLIVNSPSSQGAIGDIYNANMPSLTLGCGSYGGNSTTANVSAVNLINIKKKATRRINMQWFKVPPKIYFEPNAIQYLEKMPDISRAFIVTDPAMVKLGYVDKVLYYLRRRQHYVHSEIFAEVEPDPSVDTIKRGTELMSKFNPDVIIALGGGSAIDAAKAMWLYYEYPDTDFNFLRLKFMDIRKRAFNFPKLGRKAK
;
A
#
# COMPACT_ATOMS: atom_id res chain seq x y z
N MET A 1 -39.01 19.62 36.62
CA MET A 1 -37.85 20.07 35.82
C MET A 1 -37.04 18.90 35.25
N ALA A 2 -36.76 17.82 35.98
CA ALA A 2 -35.96 16.68 35.46
C ALA A 2 -36.56 15.93 34.26
N ARG A 3 -37.88 15.73 34.19
CA ARG A 3 -38.51 15.06 33.02
C ARG A 3 -38.46 15.87 31.73
N LYS A 4 -38.52 17.21 31.77
CA LYS A 4 -38.41 18.07 30.59
C LYS A 4 -36.99 18.07 30.00
N ASN A 5 -35.97 18.04 30.88
CA ASN A 5 -34.58 17.97 30.44
C ASN A 5 -34.23 16.59 29.84
N LEU A 6 -34.82 15.49 30.36
CA LEU A 6 -34.59 14.15 29.78
C LEU A 6 -35.24 14.02 28.39
N THR A 7 -36.43 14.57 28.19
CA THR A 7 -37.15 14.53 26.92
C THR A 7 -36.43 15.37 25.83
N LEU A 8 -35.88 16.54 26.20
CA LEU A 8 -35.07 17.35 25.27
C LEU A 8 -33.76 16.65 24.88
N VAL A 9 -33.05 16.03 25.83
CA VAL A 9 -31.81 15.29 25.55
C VAL A 9 -32.08 14.05 24.68
N VAL A 10 -33.20 13.36 24.88
CA VAL A 10 -33.57 12.19 24.07
C VAL A 10 -33.96 12.61 22.64
N ASN A 11 -34.68 13.69 22.45
CA ASN A 11 -35.04 14.22 21.13
C ASN A 11 -33.77 14.67 20.36
N ASP A 12 -32.83 15.36 21.02
CA ASP A 12 -31.56 15.79 20.40
C ASP A 12 -30.71 14.59 19.91
N VAL A 13 -30.72 13.47 20.61
CA VAL A 13 -29.96 12.27 20.22
C VAL A 13 -30.63 11.53 19.05
N GLU A 14 -31.95 11.45 19.03
CA GLU A 14 -32.72 10.85 17.92
C GLU A 14 -32.58 11.69 16.65
N ASP A 15 -32.61 13.00 16.75
CA ASP A 15 -32.43 13.92 15.62
C ASP A 15 -31.02 13.79 15.01
N VAL A 16 -29.97 13.68 15.83
CA VAL A 16 -28.58 13.46 15.37
C VAL A 16 -28.42 12.13 14.66
N LYS A 17 -29.06 11.06 15.14
CA LYS A 17 -29.02 9.76 14.46
C LYS A 17 -29.73 9.81 13.11
N ALA A 18 -30.92 10.42 13.06
CA ALA A 18 -31.66 10.58 11.80
C ALA A 18 -30.89 11.40 10.78
N GLU A 19 -30.18 12.45 11.21
CA GLU A 19 -29.27 13.23 10.32
C GLU A 19 -28.17 12.34 9.74
N ILE A 20 -27.48 11.56 10.57
CA ILE A 20 -26.40 10.68 10.13
C ILE A 20 -26.94 9.57 9.21
N ASP A 21 -28.10 8.98 9.51
CA ASP A 21 -28.74 7.98 8.66
C ASP A 21 -29.02 8.55 7.25
N ALA A 22 -29.55 9.78 7.19
CA ALA A 22 -29.81 10.45 5.91
C ALA A 22 -28.51 10.75 5.15
N MET A 23 -27.44 11.18 5.86
CA MET A 23 -26.13 11.40 5.24
C MET A 23 -25.56 10.11 4.66
N VAL A 24 -25.67 9.00 5.36
CA VAL A 24 -25.19 7.69 4.87
C VAL A 24 -26.00 7.21 3.67
N GLU A 25 -27.31 7.36 3.67
CA GLU A 25 -28.13 7.02 2.50
C GLU A 25 -27.79 7.89 1.28
N ASN A 26 -27.55 9.18 1.47
CA ASN A 26 -27.08 10.07 0.41
C ASN A 26 -25.68 9.67 -0.10
N ALA A 27 -24.77 9.28 0.80
CA ALA A 27 -23.45 8.78 0.43
C ALA A 27 -23.54 7.47 -0.38
N LYS A 28 -24.47 6.56 -0.06
CA LYS A 28 -24.71 5.34 -0.84
C LYS A 28 -25.15 5.66 -2.27
N LYS A 29 -26.07 6.62 -2.45
CA LYS A 29 -26.47 7.08 -3.78
C LYS A 29 -25.29 7.66 -4.56
N ALA A 30 -24.48 8.50 -3.91
CA ALA A 30 -23.26 9.01 -4.51
C ALA A 30 -22.26 7.91 -4.88
N LEU A 31 -22.19 6.83 -4.09
CA LEU A 31 -21.35 5.67 -4.41
C LEU A 31 -21.84 4.95 -5.68
N GLU A 32 -23.16 4.78 -5.85
CA GLU A 32 -23.75 4.18 -7.05
C GLU A 32 -23.41 5.00 -8.30
N GLU A 33 -23.50 6.32 -8.23
CA GLU A 33 -23.09 7.22 -9.32
C GLU A 33 -21.58 7.11 -9.61
N PHE A 34 -20.74 7.04 -8.58
CA PHE A 34 -19.30 6.87 -8.72
C PHE A 34 -18.93 5.55 -9.39
N MET A 35 -19.70 4.47 -9.20
CA MET A 35 -19.42 3.18 -9.81
C MET A 35 -19.46 3.22 -11.34
N GLU A 36 -20.25 4.13 -11.92
CA GLU A 36 -20.36 4.31 -13.38
C GLU A 36 -19.24 5.20 -13.98
N MET A 37 -18.41 5.83 -13.13
CA MET A 37 -17.37 6.76 -13.61
C MET A 37 -16.13 6.05 -14.14
N THR A 38 -15.57 6.62 -15.22
CA THR A 38 -14.28 6.20 -15.78
C THR A 38 -13.11 6.74 -14.98
N GLN A 39 -11.89 6.20 -15.22
CA GLN A 39 -10.67 6.71 -14.59
C GLN A 39 -10.42 8.19 -14.93
N GLU A 40 -10.67 8.60 -16.18
CA GLU A 40 -10.45 9.96 -16.66
C GLU A 40 -11.39 10.96 -15.98
N GLN A 41 -12.63 10.59 -15.74
CA GLN A 41 -13.60 11.42 -15.00
C GLN A 41 -13.14 11.60 -13.55
N VAL A 42 -12.77 10.53 -12.88
CA VAL A 42 -12.24 10.56 -11.51
C VAL A 42 -10.97 11.41 -11.43
N ASP A 43 -10.05 11.25 -12.38
CA ASP A 43 -8.79 12.02 -12.41
C ASP A 43 -9.04 13.52 -12.64
N SER A 44 -10.03 13.86 -13.46
CA SER A 44 -10.46 15.25 -13.67
C SER A 44 -11.04 15.87 -12.40
N ILE A 45 -11.87 15.14 -11.66
CA ILE A 45 -12.43 15.56 -10.37
C ILE A 45 -11.29 15.83 -9.36
N VAL A 46 -10.39 14.88 -9.19
CA VAL A 46 -9.28 15.01 -8.22
C VAL A 46 -8.36 16.16 -8.58
N LYS A 47 -8.10 16.39 -9.87
CA LYS A 47 -7.32 17.55 -10.36
C LYS A 47 -8.00 18.86 -10.00
N ALA A 48 -9.31 18.99 -10.24
CA ALA A 48 -10.08 20.19 -9.92
C ALA A 48 -10.07 20.50 -8.42
N MET A 49 -10.25 19.46 -7.58
CA MET A 49 -10.15 19.58 -6.13
C MET A 49 -8.78 20.05 -5.67
N THR A 50 -7.72 19.49 -6.26
CA THR A 50 -6.33 19.87 -5.95
C THR A 50 -6.08 21.33 -6.24
N LEU A 51 -6.46 21.82 -7.41
CA LEU A 51 -6.30 23.22 -7.79
C LEU A 51 -7.09 24.14 -6.84
N ALA A 52 -8.32 23.81 -6.51
CA ALA A 52 -9.11 24.56 -5.54
C ALA A 52 -8.47 24.59 -4.14
N GLY A 53 -7.90 23.46 -3.70
CA GLY A 53 -7.18 23.39 -2.44
C GLY A 53 -5.91 24.24 -2.43
N ILE A 54 -5.14 24.25 -3.53
CA ILE A 54 -3.98 25.12 -3.72
C ILE A 54 -4.40 26.60 -3.72
N ASP A 55 -5.46 26.98 -4.45
CA ASP A 55 -5.94 28.36 -4.50
C ASP A 55 -6.37 28.91 -3.13
N HIS A 56 -6.80 28.02 -2.23
CA HIS A 56 -7.32 28.40 -0.90
C HIS A 56 -6.37 28.06 0.27
N HIS A 57 -5.18 27.50 0.02
CA HIS A 57 -4.29 26.96 1.05
C HIS A 57 -3.89 27.98 2.14
N MET A 58 -3.61 29.23 1.74
CA MET A 58 -3.25 30.31 2.67
C MET A 58 -4.44 30.74 3.53
N ARG A 59 -5.61 30.94 2.93
CA ARG A 59 -6.84 31.31 3.65
C ARG A 59 -7.25 30.24 4.65
N LEU A 60 -7.19 28.98 4.26
CA LEU A 60 -7.50 27.85 5.15
C LEU A 60 -6.49 27.70 6.29
N ALA A 61 -5.19 27.95 6.04
CA ALA A 61 -4.16 27.98 7.07
C ALA A 61 -4.43 29.07 8.12
N LYS A 62 -4.78 30.28 7.67
CA LYS A 62 -5.14 31.39 8.56
C LYS A 62 -6.34 31.04 9.42
N LEU A 63 -7.41 30.53 8.83
CA LEU A 63 -8.62 30.13 9.53
C LEU A 63 -8.34 29.04 10.58
N ALA A 64 -7.46 28.08 10.27
CA ALA A 64 -7.07 27.03 11.19
C ALA A 64 -6.32 27.56 12.42
N VAL A 65 -5.41 28.52 12.25
CA VAL A 65 -4.71 29.16 13.39
C VAL A 65 -5.67 30.01 14.21
N GLU A 66 -6.51 30.81 13.57
CA GLU A 66 -7.48 31.69 14.25
C GLU A 66 -8.49 30.89 15.08
N GLU A 67 -9.00 29.78 14.58
CA GLU A 67 -9.98 28.96 15.29
C GLU A 67 -9.35 28.11 16.39
N THR A 68 -8.23 27.43 16.09
CA THR A 68 -7.63 26.48 17.03
C THR A 68 -6.70 27.11 18.05
N GLN A 69 -6.20 28.32 17.79
CA GLN A 69 -5.16 29.02 18.56
C GLN A 69 -3.89 28.18 18.73
N ARG A 70 -3.52 27.40 17.67
CA ARG A 70 -2.42 26.43 17.68
C ARG A 70 -1.60 26.51 16.41
N GLY A 71 -0.29 26.32 16.58
CA GLY A 71 0.66 26.19 15.48
C GLY A 71 1.12 27.50 14.88
N VAL A 72 1.68 27.41 13.69
CA VAL A 72 2.33 28.49 12.96
C VAL A 72 1.66 28.62 11.59
N TYR A 73 1.27 29.83 11.22
CA TYR A 73 0.53 30.12 10.00
C TYR A 73 1.29 29.65 8.74
N GLU A 74 2.58 30.00 8.64
CA GLU A 74 3.45 29.66 7.52
C GLU A 74 3.60 28.13 7.36
N ASP A 75 3.72 27.41 8.47
CA ASP A 75 3.84 25.97 8.46
C ASP A 75 2.52 25.27 8.08
N LYS A 76 1.39 25.84 8.48
CA LYS A 76 0.07 25.34 8.03
C LYS A 76 -0.18 25.58 6.55
N ILE A 77 0.38 26.65 5.98
CA ILE A 77 0.41 26.85 4.52
C ILE A 77 1.12 25.68 3.85
N ILE A 78 2.32 25.33 4.34
CA ILE A 78 3.12 24.20 3.83
C ILE A 78 2.36 22.87 3.98
N LYS A 79 1.73 22.65 5.13
CA LYS A 79 0.90 21.44 5.35
C LYS A 79 -0.27 21.35 4.37
N ASN A 80 -0.94 22.45 4.06
CA ASN A 80 -2.03 22.48 3.11
C ASN A 80 -1.54 22.23 1.67
N LEU A 81 -0.38 22.77 1.29
CA LEU A 81 0.26 22.48 0.00
C LEU A 81 0.67 21.01 -0.10
N PHE A 82 1.26 20.45 0.96
CA PHE A 82 1.58 19.03 1.01
C PHE A 82 0.34 18.18 0.82
N ALA A 83 -0.75 18.49 1.53
CA ALA A 83 -2.02 17.75 1.47
C ALA A 83 -2.71 17.82 0.10
N THR A 84 -2.35 18.77 -0.74
CA THR A 84 -2.92 18.97 -2.09
C THR A 84 -1.93 18.61 -3.18
N GLU A 85 -0.86 19.37 -3.37
CA GLU A 85 0.08 19.23 -4.49
C GLU A 85 0.87 17.91 -4.41
N TYR A 86 1.53 17.63 -3.28
CA TYR A 86 2.35 16.42 -3.12
C TYR A 86 1.48 15.16 -3.17
N ILE A 87 0.35 15.17 -2.47
CA ILE A 87 -0.60 14.05 -2.51
C ILE A 87 -1.10 13.82 -3.93
N TYR A 88 -1.55 14.86 -4.64
CA TYR A 88 -1.99 14.74 -6.02
C TYR A 88 -0.91 14.16 -6.94
N ASN A 89 0.32 14.68 -6.86
CA ASN A 89 1.42 14.19 -7.67
C ASN A 89 1.69 12.69 -7.45
N SER A 90 1.51 12.20 -6.23
CA SER A 90 1.70 10.78 -5.91
C SER A 90 0.59 9.87 -6.41
N ILE A 91 -0.65 10.37 -6.50
CA ILE A 91 -1.82 9.55 -6.87
C ILE A 91 -2.32 9.76 -8.31
N ARG A 92 -1.91 10.83 -8.99
CA ARG A 92 -2.46 11.21 -10.32
C ARG A 92 -2.34 10.12 -11.38
N HIS A 93 -1.28 9.31 -11.32
CA HIS A 93 -1.04 8.21 -12.28
C HIS A 93 -1.46 6.83 -11.75
N GLN A 94 -1.98 6.77 -10.52
CA GLN A 94 -2.47 5.51 -9.97
C GLN A 94 -3.80 5.12 -10.62
N LYS A 95 -3.87 3.89 -11.13
CA LYS A 95 -5.12 3.30 -11.61
C LYS A 95 -5.94 2.83 -10.40
N THR A 96 -7.16 3.36 -10.28
CA THR A 96 -8.10 3.07 -9.18
C THR A 96 -9.50 2.69 -9.67
N VAL A 97 -9.68 2.60 -11.00
CA VAL A 97 -10.96 2.28 -11.65
C VAL A 97 -10.75 1.16 -12.66
N GLY A 98 -11.61 0.15 -12.62
CA GLY A 98 -11.58 -0.97 -13.56
C GLY A 98 -10.32 -1.82 -13.44
N VAL A 99 -9.78 -2.26 -14.57
CA VAL A 99 -8.58 -3.11 -14.60
C VAL A 99 -7.33 -2.28 -14.25
N ILE A 100 -6.71 -2.61 -13.12
CA ILE A 100 -5.51 -1.92 -12.63
C ILE A 100 -4.22 -2.68 -12.93
N ARG A 101 -4.31 -4.00 -13.10
CA ARG A 101 -3.17 -4.86 -13.43
C ARG A 101 -3.62 -6.08 -14.21
N GLU A 102 -2.87 -6.41 -15.26
CA GLU A 102 -2.96 -7.68 -15.99
C GLU A 102 -1.64 -8.43 -15.83
N ASN A 103 -1.72 -9.71 -15.56
CA ASN A 103 -0.57 -10.57 -15.42
C ASN A 103 -0.82 -11.89 -16.17
N ASP A 104 -0.40 -11.92 -17.44
CA ASP A 104 -0.58 -13.07 -18.31
C ASP A 104 0.22 -14.29 -17.84
N LEU A 105 1.40 -14.06 -17.25
CA LEU A 105 2.24 -15.15 -16.72
C LEU A 105 1.58 -15.84 -15.54
N GLU A 106 0.93 -15.09 -14.66
CA GLU A 106 0.21 -15.63 -13.51
C GLU A 106 -1.25 -15.95 -13.83
N GLY A 107 -1.76 -15.46 -14.95
CA GLY A 107 -3.10 -15.78 -15.47
C GLY A 107 -4.24 -15.13 -14.67
N TYR A 108 -4.03 -13.91 -14.18
CA TYR A 108 -5.08 -13.15 -13.51
C TYR A 108 -5.10 -11.67 -13.90
N VAL A 109 -6.25 -11.07 -13.69
CA VAL A 109 -6.51 -9.64 -13.86
C VAL A 109 -6.99 -9.07 -12.52
N GLU A 110 -6.39 -7.96 -12.08
CA GLU A 110 -6.80 -7.23 -10.87
C GLU A 110 -7.72 -6.08 -11.26
N ILE A 111 -8.88 -6.02 -10.62
CA ILE A 111 -9.92 -5.01 -10.86
C ILE A 111 -10.12 -4.23 -9.57
N ALA A 112 -10.01 -2.91 -9.64
CA ALA A 112 -10.24 -2.03 -8.50
C ALA A 112 -11.72 -1.68 -8.36
N GLU A 113 -12.21 -1.81 -7.13
CA GLU A 113 -13.55 -1.37 -6.72
C GLU A 113 -13.43 -0.46 -5.48
N PRO A 114 -14.32 0.52 -5.28
CA PRO A 114 -14.31 1.31 -4.06
C PRO A 114 -14.55 0.44 -2.83
N VAL A 115 -14.05 0.87 -1.68
CA VAL A 115 -14.35 0.19 -0.40
C VAL A 115 -15.75 0.51 0.10
N GLY A 116 -16.33 1.63 -0.32
CA GLY A 116 -17.67 2.08 0.07
C GLY A 116 -17.67 3.42 0.81
N VAL A 117 -18.69 3.68 1.62
CA VAL A 117 -18.80 4.93 2.39
C VAL A 117 -17.74 4.99 3.50
N ILE A 118 -17.00 6.08 3.57
CA ILE A 118 -15.91 6.30 4.54
C ILE A 118 -16.37 7.24 5.65
N ALA A 119 -16.09 6.88 6.90
CA ALA A 119 -16.14 7.80 8.04
C ALA A 119 -14.76 8.45 8.22
N GLY A 120 -14.65 9.75 8.01
CA GLY A 120 -13.42 10.53 8.12
C GLY A 120 -13.31 11.27 9.45
N ILE A 121 -12.41 10.84 10.35
CA ILE A 121 -12.21 11.52 11.63
C ILE A 121 -10.96 12.37 11.54
N THR A 122 -11.04 13.66 11.83
CA THR A 122 -9.93 14.61 11.72
C THR A 122 -9.52 15.20 13.07
N PRO A 123 -8.21 15.49 13.27
CA PRO A 123 -7.70 16.03 14.54
C PRO A 123 -7.79 17.56 14.58
N VAL A 124 -7.66 18.15 15.76
CA VAL A 124 -7.51 19.60 15.94
C VAL A 124 -6.14 20.13 15.50
N THR A 125 -5.11 19.27 15.48
CA THR A 125 -3.72 19.65 15.19
C THR A 125 -3.48 19.99 13.73
N ASN A 126 -4.10 19.22 12.81
CA ASN A 126 -3.95 19.35 11.37
C ASN A 126 -5.31 19.36 10.66
N PRO A 127 -6.23 20.27 11.02
CA PRO A 127 -7.63 20.14 10.64
C PRO A 127 -7.86 20.27 9.12
N THR A 128 -7.34 21.31 8.51
CA THR A 128 -7.54 21.61 7.07
C THR A 128 -6.77 20.65 6.19
N SER A 129 -5.49 20.42 6.46
CA SER A 129 -4.63 19.54 5.66
C SER A 129 -5.12 18.08 5.71
N THR A 130 -5.53 17.58 6.88
CA THR A 130 -6.07 16.20 6.99
C THR A 130 -7.39 16.06 6.24
N THR A 131 -8.25 17.07 6.29
CA THR A 131 -9.51 17.09 5.54
C THR A 131 -9.25 17.05 4.03
N MET A 132 -8.36 17.91 3.52
CA MET A 132 -7.99 17.92 2.10
C MET A 132 -7.38 16.60 1.65
N PHE A 133 -6.42 16.08 2.40
CA PHE A 133 -5.79 14.79 2.13
C PHE A 133 -6.80 13.66 2.02
N LYS A 134 -7.66 13.50 3.04
CA LYS A 134 -8.67 12.42 3.07
C LYS A 134 -9.67 12.57 1.94
N SER A 135 -10.09 13.79 1.63
CA SER A 135 -10.99 14.05 0.51
C SER A 135 -10.37 13.62 -0.83
N LEU A 136 -9.10 13.98 -1.10
CA LEU A 136 -8.44 13.63 -2.35
C LEU A 136 -8.29 12.12 -2.55
N ILE A 137 -7.81 11.38 -1.54
CA ILE A 137 -7.64 9.92 -1.67
C ILE A 137 -8.96 9.18 -1.73
N SER A 138 -10.02 9.69 -1.07
CA SER A 138 -11.37 9.12 -1.14
C SER A 138 -11.99 9.31 -2.51
N MET A 139 -11.93 10.51 -3.08
CA MET A 139 -12.46 10.79 -4.42
C MET A 139 -11.67 10.06 -5.51
N LYS A 140 -10.33 9.98 -5.39
CA LYS A 140 -9.50 9.19 -6.32
C LYS A 140 -9.94 7.74 -6.42
N THR A 141 -10.53 7.20 -5.37
CA THR A 141 -10.96 5.81 -5.26
C THR A 141 -12.48 5.65 -5.29
N ARG A 142 -13.21 6.70 -5.68
CA ARG A 142 -14.68 6.71 -5.82
C ARG A 142 -15.43 6.38 -4.52
N ASN A 143 -14.86 6.74 -3.37
CA ASN A 143 -15.47 6.51 -2.07
C ASN A 143 -16.07 7.80 -1.53
N PRO A 144 -17.38 7.91 -1.34
CA PRO A 144 -17.98 9.01 -0.60
C PRO A 144 -17.47 9.04 0.84
N ILE A 145 -17.23 10.25 1.37
CA ILE A 145 -16.72 10.44 2.72
C ILE A 145 -17.62 11.34 3.55
N ILE A 146 -17.88 10.91 4.79
CA ILE A 146 -18.61 11.68 5.80
C ILE A 146 -17.63 12.01 6.92
N PHE A 147 -17.39 13.29 7.16
CA PHE A 147 -16.46 13.73 8.19
C PHE A 147 -17.13 13.95 9.54
N ALA A 148 -16.43 13.55 10.60
CA ALA A 148 -16.64 14.00 11.95
C ALA A 148 -15.41 14.82 12.36
N PHE A 149 -15.56 16.12 12.43
CA PHE A 149 -14.49 17.06 12.76
C PHE A 149 -14.34 17.23 14.27
N HIS A 150 -13.15 17.62 14.71
CA HIS A 150 -12.96 17.99 16.11
C HIS A 150 -13.73 19.29 16.42
N PRO A 151 -14.51 19.39 17.54
CA PRO A 151 -15.32 20.56 17.84
C PRO A 151 -14.56 21.90 17.83
N SER A 152 -13.30 21.89 18.29
CA SER A 152 -12.44 23.09 18.29
C SER A 152 -11.80 23.42 16.92
N ALA A 153 -12.19 22.73 15.86
CA ALA A 153 -11.68 22.93 14.50
C ALA A 153 -12.79 22.72 13.45
N GLN A 154 -14.05 22.85 13.88
CA GLN A 154 -15.22 22.60 13.02
C GLN A 154 -15.27 23.55 11.83
N LYS A 155 -15.09 24.85 12.06
CA LYS A 155 -15.21 25.89 11.00
C LYS A 155 -14.14 25.75 9.93
N CYS A 156 -12.88 25.61 10.32
CA CYS A 156 -11.78 25.51 9.35
C CYS A 156 -11.81 24.16 8.60
N SER A 157 -12.21 23.08 9.27
CA SER A 157 -12.33 21.77 8.62
C SER A 157 -13.49 21.70 7.65
N SER A 158 -14.68 22.20 8.05
CA SER A 158 -15.85 22.25 7.16
C SER A 158 -15.63 23.16 5.97
N GLU A 159 -14.94 24.29 6.16
CA GLU A 159 -14.59 25.19 5.05
C GLU A 159 -13.60 24.51 4.07
N ALA A 160 -12.63 23.76 4.57
CA ALA A 160 -11.73 22.96 3.72
C ALA A 160 -12.50 21.87 2.94
N ALA A 161 -13.41 21.16 3.60
CA ALA A 161 -14.26 20.15 2.96
C ALA A 161 -15.16 20.78 1.89
N LYS A 162 -15.77 21.96 2.18
CA LYS A 162 -16.62 22.71 1.28
C LYS A 162 -15.88 23.13 0.00
N VAL A 163 -14.68 23.71 0.12
CA VAL A 163 -13.86 24.11 -1.02
C VAL A 163 -13.60 22.91 -1.96
N LEU A 164 -13.23 21.77 -1.40
CA LEU A 164 -12.95 20.59 -2.21
C LEU A 164 -14.23 19.95 -2.77
N ARG A 165 -15.30 19.88 -1.99
CA ARG A 165 -16.60 19.37 -2.45
C ARG A 165 -17.14 20.17 -3.61
N ASP A 166 -17.19 21.51 -3.48
CA ASP A 166 -17.75 22.39 -4.49
C ASP A 166 -16.94 22.30 -5.80
N ALA A 167 -15.62 22.16 -5.71
CA ALA A 167 -14.76 21.90 -6.88
C ALA A 167 -15.00 20.51 -7.48
N ALA A 168 -15.20 19.48 -6.65
CA ALA A 168 -15.50 18.12 -7.10
C ALA A 168 -16.83 18.08 -7.87
N ILE A 169 -17.89 18.63 -7.30
CA ILE A 169 -19.23 18.70 -7.92
C ILE A 169 -19.18 19.47 -9.24
N LYS A 170 -18.49 20.61 -9.27
CA LYS A 170 -18.30 21.39 -10.50
C LYS A 170 -17.58 20.60 -11.59
N ALA A 171 -16.69 19.69 -11.21
CA ALA A 171 -15.97 18.80 -12.13
C ALA A 171 -16.76 17.49 -12.46
N GLY A 172 -17.99 17.32 -11.97
CA GLY A 172 -18.87 16.23 -12.28
C GLY A 172 -18.99 15.12 -11.21
N ALA A 173 -18.46 15.35 -10.00
CA ALA A 173 -18.66 14.41 -8.89
C ALA A 173 -20.13 14.42 -8.39
N PRO A 174 -20.63 13.31 -7.81
CA PRO A 174 -21.94 13.28 -7.18
C PRO A 174 -22.10 14.31 -6.06
N GLU A 175 -23.33 14.81 -5.88
CA GLU A 175 -23.61 15.93 -4.94
C GLU A 175 -23.19 15.61 -3.50
N HIS A 176 -23.39 14.39 -3.05
CA HIS A 176 -23.12 13.95 -1.67
C HIS A 176 -21.79 13.21 -1.52
N CYS A 177 -20.83 13.47 -2.40
CA CYS A 177 -19.51 12.81 -2.38
C CYS A 177 -18.68 13.15 -1.14
N ILE A 178 -18.82 14.36 -0.59
CA ILE A 178 -18.15 14.82 0.63
C ILE A 178 -19.19 15.48 1.52
N GLN A 179 -19.38 14.95 2.72
CA GLN A 179 -20.32 15.44 3.72
C GLN A 179 -19.62 15.55 5.07
N TRP A 180 -20.22 16.26 6.01
CA TRP A 180 -19.73 16.38 7.40
C TRP A 180 -20.88 16.60 8.38
N ILE A 181 -20.67 16.15 9.61
CA ILE A 181 -21.60 16.40 10.72
C ILE A 181 -21.50 17.88 11.09
N GLU A 182 -22.60 18.62 11.01
CA GLU A 182 -22.61 20.05 11.29
C GLU A 182 -22.44 20.36 12.79
N ASN A 183 -23.04 19.54 13.66
CA ASN A 183 -22.97 19.67 15.10
C ASN A 183 -22.15 18.53 15.70
N PRO A 184 -20.79 18.66 15.78
CA PRO A 184 -19.93 17.57 16.21
C PRO A 184 -20.11 17.26 17.69
N SER A 185 -20.34 15.98 17.99
CA SER A 185 -20.33 15.45 19.35
C SER A 185 -19.62 14.10 19.38
N LEU A 186 -19.30 13.62 20.59
CA LEU A 186 -18.71 12.30 20.75
C LEU A 186 -19.70 11.21 20.34
N GLU A 187 -20.98 11.38 20.70
CA GLU A 187 -22.08 10.48 20.39
C GLU A 187 -22.29 10.38 18.87
N ALA A 188 -22.34 11.52 18.17
CA ALA A 188 -22.47 11.58 16.71
C ALA A 188 -21.30 10.89 16.03
N THR A 189 -20.07 11.13 16.49
CA THR A 189 -18.87 10.49 15.95
C THR A 189 -18.90 8.97 16.18
N GLN A 190 -19.30 8.52 17.37
CA GLN A 190 -19.44 7.10 17.68
C GLN A 190 -20.53 6.43 16.83
N TYR A 191 -21.67 7.09 16.67
CA TYR A 191 -22.76 6.58 15.85
C TYR A 191 -22.35 6.43 14.38
N LEU A 192 -21.68 7.45 13.82
CA LEU A 192 -21.13 7.37 12.45
C LEU A 192 -20.14 6.20 12.30
N MET A 193 -19.20 6.03 13.23
CA MET A 193 -18.20 4.95 13.17
C MET A 193 -18.81 3.55 13.24
N THR A 194 -19.94 3.39 13.94
CA THR A 194 -20.62 2.08 14.10
C THR A 194 -21.76 1.87 13.11
N HIS A 195 -22.13 2.89 12.34
CA HIS A 195 -23.25 2.84 11.41
C HIS A 195 -23.10 1.72 10.38
N PRO A 196 -24.13 0.86 10.14
CA PRO A 196 -24.04 -0.30 9.24
C PRO A 196 -23.69 0.07 7.80
N GLY A 197 -24.07 1.24 7.32
CA GLY A 197 -23.79 1.73 5.97
C GLY A 197 -22.37 2.29 5.77
N VAL A 198 -21.59 2.46 6.84
CA VAL A 198 -20.16 2.86 6.75
C VAL A 198 -19.31 1.61 6.55
N SER A 199 -18.40 1.67 5.58
CA SER A 199 -17.55 0.53 5.19
C SER A 199 -16.16 0.58 5.83
N VAL A 200 -15.55 1.76 5.92
CA VAL A 200 -14.18 1.96 6.44
C VAL A 200 -14.11 3.25 7.26
N ILE A 201 -13.30 3.23 8.29
CA ILE A 201 -13.01 4.41 9.11
C ILE A 201 -11.59 4.89 8.82
N LEU A 202 -11.43 6.17 8.42
CA LEU A 202 -10.15 6.87 8.35
C LEU A 202 -9.98 7.74 9.60
N ALA A 203 -9.31 7.22 10.63
CA ALA A 203 -9.19 7.91 11.91
C ALA A 203 -7.83 8.59 12.07
N THR A 204 -7.82 9.90 12.27
CA THR A 204 -6.65 10.65 12.71
C THR A 204 -7.05 11.46 13.94
N GLY A 205 -6.45 11.17 15.09
CA GLY A 205 -6.82 11.80 16.34
C GLY A 205 -6.02 11.26 17.52
N GLY A 206 -6.39 11.66 18.72
CA GLY A 206 -5.76 11.14 19.96
C GLY A 206 -5.98 9.63 20.13
N ALA A 207 -5.14 9.00 20.97
CA ALA A 207 -5.15 7.56 21.21
C ALA A 207 -6.54 6.98 21.53
N GLY A 208 -7.36 7.71 22.31
CA GLY A 208 -8.73 7.29 22.66
C GLY A 208 -9.65 7.18 21.44
N MET A 209 -9.59 8.15 20.53
CA MET A 209 -10.39 8.16 19.30
C MET A 209 -9.96 7.05 18.34
N VAL A 210 -8.65 6.85 18.17
CA VAL A 210 -8.10 5.76 17.34
C VAL A 210 -8.50 4.40 17.92
N LYS A 211 -8.41 4.23 19.24
CA LYS A 211 -8.88 3.01 19.91
C LYS A 211 -10.38 2.78 19.69
N ALA A 212 -11.21 3.82 19.78
CA ALA A 212 -12.65 3.73 19.51
C ALA A 212 -12.92 3.30 18.07
N ALA A 213 -12.19 3.84 17.07
CA ALA A 213 -12.30 3.45 15.67
C ALA A 213 -11.99 1.95 15.46
N TYR A 214 -10.89 1.44 16.01
CA TYR A 214 -10.54 0.02 15.92
C TYR A 214 -11.48 -0.90 16.71
N SER A 215 -12.16 -0.37 17.75
CA SER A 215 -13.13 -1.13 18.56
C SER A 215 -14.57 -1.08 18.02
N SER A 216 -14.82 -0.36 16.92
CA SER A 216 -16.16 -0.17 16.35
C SER A 216 -16.72 -1.40 15.63
N GLY A 217 -15.90 -2.43 15.39
CA GLY A 217 -16.25 -3.60 14.58
C GLY A 217 -16.17 -3.36 13.07
N LYS A 218 -15.66 -2.19 12.63
CA LYS A 218 -15.43 -1.84 11.23
C LYS A 218 -13.94 -1.89 10.88
N PRO A 219 -13.59 -2.16 9.61
CA PRO A 219 -12.24 -1.89 9.12
C PRO A 219 -11.85 -0.44 9.38
N ALA A 220 -10.68 -0.23 9.99
CA ALA A 220 -10.20 1.10 10.29
C ALA A 220 -8.75 1.28 9.85
N LEU A 221 -8.45 2.45 9.30
CA LEU A 221 -7.10 2.92 9.01
C LEU A 221 -6.85 4.12 9.92
N GLY A 222 -6.07 3.93 10.94
CA GLY A 222 -5.82 4.93 11.97
C GLY A 222 -4.34 5.09 12.27
N VAL A 223 -4.02 6.20 12.95
CA VAL A 223 -2.66 6.53 13.39
C VAL A 223 -2.63 6.53 14.91
N GLY A 224 -1.71 5.78 15.48
CA GLY A 224 -1.39 5.84 16.90
C GLY A 224 -0.56 7.07 17.27
N PRO A 225 -0.33 7.33 18.57
CA PRO A 225 0.56 8.39 19.02
C PRO A 225 2.01 8.13 18.58
N GLY A 226 2.78 9.20 18.37
CA GLY A 226 4.17 9.13 17.94
C GLY A 226 5.12 9.56 19.06
N ASN A 227 5.86 8.65 19.66
CA ASN A 227 6.94 8.98 20.58
C ASN A 227 8.29 8.74 19.91
N VAL A 228 8.68 9.67 19.05
CA VAL A 228 9.78 9.51 18.09
C VAL A 228 11.14 9.81 18.72
N PRO A 229 12.06 8.82 18.85
CA PRO A 229 13.45 9.08 19.19
C PRO A 229 14.24 9.55 17.98
N CYS A 230 15.14 10.52 18.18
CA CYS A 230 16.16 10.94 17.25
C CYS A 230 17.54 10.57 17.84
N TYR A 231 18.20 9.58 17.28
CA TYR A 231 19.53 9.21 17.72
C TYR A 231 20.57 9.84 16.81
N ILE A 232 21.51 10.61 17.39
CA ILE A 232 22.64 11.21 16.69
C ILE A 232 23.90 10.50 17.16
N GLU A 233 24.39 9.59 16.32
CA GLU A 233 25.58 8.78 16.57
C GLU A 233 26.86 9.59 16.22
N LYS A 234 27.98 9.31 16.86
CA LYS A 234 29.20 10.09 16.76
C LYS A 234 29.79 10.31 15.36
N THR A 235 29.44 9.47 14.39
CA THR A 235 29.87 9.64 12.98
C THR A 235 28.96 10.58 12.18
N ALA A 236 27.87 11.07 12.76
CA ALA A 236 26.96 11.96 12.09
C ALA A 236 27.60 13.32 11.76
N ASP A 237 27.13 13.96 10.68
CA ASP A 237 27.32 15.39 10.50
C ASP A 237 26.47 16.13 11.54
N ILE A 238 27.13 16.50 12.65
CA ILE A 238 26.45 17.06 13.83
C ILE A 238 25.68 18.33 13.49
N LYS A 239 26.26 19.22 12.67
CA LYS A 239 25.63 20.49 12.32
C LYS A 239 24.35 20.26 11.51
N ARG A 240 24.41 19.36 10.55
CA ARG A 240 23.25 18.95 9.75
C ARG A 240 22.20 18.27 10.61
N ALA A 241 22.59 17.29 11.44
CA ALA A 241 21.68 16.54 12.30
C ALA A 241 20.91 17.45 13.27
N ILE A 242 21.60 18.43 13.91
CA ILE A 242 20.95 19.40 14.79
C ILE A 242 20.05 20.37 14.01
N THR A 243 20.46 20.79 12.81
CA THR A 243 19.59 21.62 11.95
C THR A 243 18.32 20.89 11.56
N ASP A 244 18.43 19.63 11.15
CA ASP A 244 17.29 18.77 10.79
C ASP A 244 16.35 18.55 11.99
N LEU A 245 16.92 18.28 13.18
CA LEU A 245 16.19 18.13 14.43
C LEU A 245 15.38 19.40 14.77
N ILE A 246 16.02 20.57 14.71
CA ILE A 246 15.37 21.84 15.03
C ILE A 246 14.29 22.16 14.00
N LEU A 247 14.57 22.02 12.71
CA LEU A 247 13.60 22.21 11.64
C LEU A 247 12.36 21.33 11.85
N SER A 248 12.57 20.06 12.13
CA SER A 248 11.49 19.09 12.35
C SER A 248 10.69 19.38 13.62
N LYS A 249 11.38 19.67 14.73
CA LYS A 249 10.77 19.87 16.04
C LYS A 249 9.99 21.19 16.15
N THR A 250 10.43 22.22 15.46
CA THR A 250 9.76 23.55 15.48
C THR A 250 8.64 23.66 14.46
N PHE A 251 8.60 22.77 13.45
CA PHE A 251 7.58 22.80 12.42
C PHE A 251 6.17 22.71 13.02
N ASP A 252 5.38 23.75 12.79
CA ASP A 252 4.04 23.96 13.34
C ASP A 252 3.99 23.78 14.88
N ASN A 253 5.02 24.26 15.57
CA ASN A 253 5.22 24.07 17.01
C ASN A 253 5.17 22.59 17.44
N GLY A 254 5.76 21.70 16.66
CA GLY A 254 5.85 20.27 16.94
C GLY A 254 4.54 19.50 16.79
N MET A 255 3.58 20.04 16.06
CA MET A 255 2.27 19.40 15.84
C MET A 255 2.26 18.46 14.64
N ILE A 256 3.28 17.64 14.45
CA ILE A 256 3.22 16.45 13.61
C ILE A 256 3.52 15.25 14.52
N CYS A 257 2.73 14.19 14.42
CA CYS A 257 2.92 12.96 15.21
C CYS A 257 4.28 12.29 14.96
N ALA A 258 4.94 12.60 13.84
CA ALA A 258 6.29 12.17 13.52
C ALA A 258 7.39 13.13 14.01
N SER A 259 7.04 14.23 14.68
CA SER A 259 8.03 15.14 15.26
C SER A 259 8.81 14.46 16.38
N GLU A 260 10.10 14.69 16.43
CA GLU A 260 11.00 14.12 17.43
C GLU A 260 10.56 14.50 18.85
N GLN A 261 10.48 13.53 19.74
CA GLN A 261 10.12 13.72 21.15
C GLN A 261 11.33 13.65 22.07
N ALA A 262 12.38 13.01 21.60
CA ALA A 262 13.65 12.89 22.30
C ALA A 262 14.83 12.94 21.34
N VAL A 263 15.94 13.52 21.79
CA VAL A 263 17.25 13.42 21.15
C VAL A 263 18.18 12.60 22.04
N ILE A 264 18.90 11.69 21.44
CA ILE A 264 19.89 10.81 22.09
C ILE A 264 21.22 11.14 21.43
N LEU A 265 22.22 11.49 22.20
CA LEU A 265 23.56 11.91 21.74
C LEU A 265 24.62 10.98 22.30
N ASP A 266 25.55 10.54 21.46
CA ASP A 266 26.78 9.93 21.96
C ASP A 266 27.61 10.95 22.78
N GLU A 267 28.18 10.52 23.91
CA GLU A 267 28.93 11.38 24.83
C GLU A 267 30.09 12.12 24.15
N GLU A 268 30.73 11.48 23.14
CA GLU A 268 31.84 12.07 22.38
C GLU A 268 31.43 13.35 21.63
N ILE A 269 30.18 13.48 21.21
CA ILE A 269 29.67 14.61 20.42
C ILE A 269 28.70 15.50 21.20
N ALA A 270 28.29 15.07 22.39
CA ALA A 270 27.20 15.69 23.14
C ALA A 270 27.42 17.18 23.40
N GLN A 271 28.66 17.57 23.83
CA GLN A 271 28.95 18.97 24.12
C GLN A 271 28.85 19.84 22.85
N GLN A 272 29.39 19.39 21.73
CA GLN A 272 29.34 20.11 20.46
C GLN A 272 27.89 20.22 19.95
N ALA A 273 27.11 19.15 20.05
CA ALA A 273 25.68 19.14 19.65
C ALA A 273 24.86 20.11 20.50
N MET A 274 25.05 20.10 21.83
CA MET A 274 24.36 21.02 22.74
C MET A 274 24.73 22.48 22.48
N ASP A 275 25.97 22.77 22.14
CA ASP A 275 26.41 24.14 21.81
C ASP A 275 25.74 24.63 20.53
N TYR A 276 25.64 23.80 19.45
CA TYR A 276 24.87 24.13 18.26
C TYR A 276 23.37 24.31 18.55
N MET A 277 22.81 23.52 19.47
CA MET A 277 21.42 23.70 19.88
C MET A 277 21.22 25.06 20.57
N LYS A 278 22.13 25.48 21.45
CA LYS A 278 22.09 26.79 22.13
C LYS A 278 22.24 27.95 21.14
N GLU A 279 23.17 27.85 20.20
CA GLU A 279 23.35 28.84 19.13
C GLU A 279 22.04 29.01 18.31
N ASN A 280 21.27 27.93 18.16
CA ASN A 280 19.99 27.91 17.46
C ASN A 280 18.77 28.13 18.37
N LYS A 281 18.96 28.75 19.53
CA LYS A 281 17.88 29.18 20.45
C LYS A 281 17.15 28.03 21.15
N CYS A 282 17.80 26.90 21.38
CA CYS A 282 17.31 25.88 22.30
C CYS A 282 17.67 26.26 23.74
N TYR A 283 16.72 26.22 24.65
CA TYR A 283 16.91 26.51 26.07
C TYR A 283 17.01 25.19 26.85
N PHE A 284 18.11 25.01 27.57
CA PHE A 284 18.36 23.84 28.40
C PHE A 284 17.85 24.09 29.81
N LEU A 285 16.88 23.31 30.22
CA LEU A 285 16.21 23.43 31.52
C LEU A 285 17.11 22.90 32.65
N THR A 286 17.08 23.58 33.78
CA THR A 286 17.59 23.04 35.05
C THR A 286 16.70 21.89 35.54
N PRO A 287 17.16 21.06 36.51
CA PRO A 287 16.32 20.01 37.10
C PRO A 287 15.02 20.53 37.72
N GLU A 288 15.05 21.70 38.37
CA GLU A 288 13.87 22.34 38.93
C GLU A 288 12.89 22.82 37.86
N GLU A 289 13.40 23.44 36.81
CA GLU A 289 12.59 23.89 35.68
C GLU A 289 11.99 22.68 34.93
N THR A 290 12.73 21.57 34.79
CA THR A 290 12.23 20.33 34.23
C THR A 290 11.02 19.79 34.97
N GLN A 291 11.04 19.84 36.33
CA GLN A 291 9.91 19.44 37.16
C GLN A 291 8.69 20.38 36.98
N LYS A 292 8.92 21.69 36.96
CA LYS A 292 7.88 22.68 36.69
C LYS A 292 7.24 22.48 35.32
N LEU A 293 8.06 22.29 34.32
CA LEU A 293 7.60 22.03 32.95
C LEU A 293 6.79 20.72 32.84
N ALA A 294 7.26 19.65 33.49
CA ALA A 294 6.56 18.36 33.48
C ALA A 294 5.15 18.47 34.09
N ALA A 295 4.99 19.25 35.14
CA ALA A 295 3.69 19.46 35.79
C ALA A 295 2.66 20.19 34.91
N VAL A 296 3.14 21.02 33.96
CA VAL A 296 2.28 21.76 33.00
C VAL A 296 2.06 20.95 31.73
N ALA A 297 3.12 20.28 31.23
CA ALA A 297 3.10 19.61 29.96
C ALA A 297 2.37 18.27 29.97
N ILE A 298 2.33 17.59 31.11
CA ILE A 298 1.74 16.25 31.26
C ILE A 298 0.65 16.25 32.33
N ASP A 299 -0.54 15.79 31.97
CA ASP A 299 -1.63 15.54 32.95
C ASP A 299 -1.25 14.33 33.81
N SER A 300 -0.90 14.55 35.05
CA SER A 300 -0.45 13.52 35.99
C SER A 300 -1.50 12.43 36.26
N LYS A 301 -2.79 12.74 36.12
CA LYS A 301 -3.89 11.79 36.38
C LYS A 301 -4.09 10.85 35.18
N LYS A 302 -3.96 11.37 33.95
CA LYS A 302 -4.17 10.61 32.70
C LYS A 302 -2.87 10.06 32.15
N GLY A 303 -1.72 10.57 32.59
CA GLY A 303 -0.41 10.23 32.02
C GLY A 303 -0.29 10.59 30.54
N MET A 304 -0.94 11.65 30.08
CA MET A 304 -0.99 12.10 28.70
C MET A 304 -0.59 13.58 28.61
N MET A 305 -0.20 14.03 27.41
CA MET A 305 0.09 15.45 27.19
C MET A 305 -1.10 16.34 27.55
N SER A 306 -0.80 17.49 28.14
CA SER A 306 -1.80 18.52 28.44
C SER A 306 -2.25 19.21 27.15
N PRO A 307 -3.55 19.32 26.87
CA PRO A 307 -4.04 20.06 25.70
C PRO A 307 -3.60 21.53 25.67
N ALA A 308 -3.23 22.10 26.81
CA ALA A 308 -2.82 23.51 26.93
C ALA A 308 -1.47 23.81 26.25
N VAL A 309 -0.55 22.83 26.18
CA VAL A 309 0.78 23.03 25.59
C VAL A 309 0.84 22.62 24.12
N VAL A 310 -0.15 21.88 23.63
CA VAL A 310 -0.15 21.37 22.24
C VAL A 310 -0.16 22.52 21.23
N GLY A 311 0.88 22.58 20.40
CA GLY A 311 1.02 23.57 19.35
C GLY A 311 1.32 25.00 19.82
N GLN A 312 1.66 25.19 21.11
CA GLN A 312 2.07 26.48 21.64
C GLN A 312 3.58 26.72 21.42
N PRO A 313 4.03 27.95 21.23
CA PRO A 313 5.45 28.26 21.11
C PRO A 313 6.19 28.03 22.43
N ALA A 314 7.49 27.73 22.35
CA ALA A 314 8.32 27.35 23.53
C ALA A 314 8.27 28.39 24.65
N TYR A 315 8.39 29.69 24.33
CA TYR A 315 8.34 30.77 25.32
C TYR A 315 6.98 30.82 26.07
N ALA A 316 5.87 30.56 25.38
CA ALA A 316 4.56 30.58 26.02
C ALA A 316 4.40 29.38 26.98
N ILE A 317 4.90 28.21 26.60
CA ILE A 317 4.91 27.02 27.45
C ILE A 317 5.79 27.22 28.68
N ALA A 318 6.98 27.81 28.52
CA ALA A 318 7.88 28.16 29.61
C ALA A 318 7.19 29.11 30.62
N ARG A 319 6.50 30.16 30.11
CA ARG A 319 5.75 31.10 30.93
C ARG A 319 4.62 30.43 31.70
N MET A 320 3.91 29.45 31.10
CA MET A 320 2.89 28.64 31.81
C MET A 320 3.49 27.85 32.97
N ALA A 321 4.75 27.42 32.84
CA ALA A 321 5.47 26.68 33.85
C ALA A 321 6.20 27.61 34.89
N GLY A 322 6.06 28.93 34.75
CA GLY A 322 6.77 29.89 35.56
C GLY A 322 8.28 29.89 35.38
N ILE A 323 8.72 29.63 34.13
CA ILE A 323 10.12 29.63 33.70
C ILE A 323 10.34 30.85 32.79
N ASP A 324 11.37 31.62 33.07
CA ASP A 324 11.72 32.80 32.28
C ASP A 324 12.74 32.41 31.20
N VAL A 325 12.36 32.58 29.94
CA VAL A 325 13.19 32.27 28.79
C VAL A 325 13.09 33.41 27.74
N PRO A 326 14.11 33.60 26.89
CA PRO A 326 14.03 34.54 25.78
C PRO A 326 12.81 34.28 24.88
N GLU A 327 12.18 35.34 24.36
CA GLU A 327 10.99 35.19 23.51
C GLU A 327 11.29 34.48 22.17
N ASP A 328 12.53 34.52 21.70
CA ASP A 328 13.00 33.82 20.52
C ASP A 328 13.41 32.36 20.77
N THR A 329 13.16 31.82 21.97
CA THR A 329 13.38 30.41 22.31
C THR A 329 12.57 29.50 21.42
N LYS A 330 13.24 28.59 20.73
CA LYS A 330 12.62 27.65 19.77
C LYS A 330 12.20 26.33 20.41
N ILE A 331 13.04 25.78 21.29
CA ILE A 331 12.83 24.46 21.91
C ILE A 331 13.23 24.52 23.38
N LEU A 332 12.42 23.91 24.25
CA LEU A 332 12.74 23.66 25.65
C LEU A 332 13.33 22.25 25.78
N VAL A 333 14.57 22.13 26.21
CA VAL A 333 15.31 20.86 26.29
C VAL A 333 15.43 20.41 27.72
N ALA A 334 14.89 19.22 28.03
CA ALA A 334 14.97 18.60 29.34
C ALA A 334 15.90 17.39 29.30
N GLN A 335 17.03 17.45 30.01
CA GLN A 335 17.89 16.29 30.16
C GLN A 335 17.26 15.30 31.14
N LEU A 336 17.12 14.03 30.72
CA LEU A 336 16.49 12.98 31.50
C LEU A 336 17.43 11.81 31.70
N GLU A 337 17.30 11.12 32.84
CA GLU A 337 18.11 9.95 33.19
C GLU A 337 17.44 8.62 32.77
N GLY A 338 16.16 8.62 32.45
CA GLY A 338 15.42 7.42 32.11
C GLY A 338 14.15 7.67 31.28
N VAL A 339 13.50 6.59 30.91
CA VAL A 339 12.26 6.57 30.15
C VAL A 339 11.17 5.86 30.96
N GLY A 340 10.00 6.45 31.06
CA GLY A 340 8.87 5.83 31.75
C GLY A 340 8.01 6.83 32.52
N PRO A 341 7.05 6.35 33.33
CA PRO A 341 6.13 7.22 34.10
C PRO A 341 6.84 8.17 35.07
N GLU A 342 8.01 7.77 35.59
CA GLU A 342 8.85 8.56 36.50
C GLU A 342 9.53 9.74 35.80
N TYR A 343 9.62 9.67 34.46
CA TYR A 343 10.16 10.71 33.59
C TYR A 343 9.07 11.21 32.62
N PRO A 344 8.10 12.02 33.10
CA PRO A 344 6.90 12.36 32.32
C PRO A 344 7.19 12.98 30.95
N LEU A 345 8.29 13.75 30.81
CA LEU A 345 8.69 14.37 29.56
C LEU A 345 9.32 13.38 28.56
N SER A 346 9.45 12.09 28.89
CA SER A 346 9.85 11.05 27.93
C SER A 346 8.72 10.60 26.99
N ARG A 347 7.49 11.17 27.13
CA ARG A 347 6.32 10.91 26.29
C ARG A 347 6.19 11.86 25.11
N GLU A 348 5.22 11.56 24.24
CA GLU A 348 4.76 12.50 23.20
C GLU A 348 4.20 13.79 23.84
N LYS A 349 4.57 14.94 23.27
CA LYS A 349 4.21 16.27 23.80
C LYS A 349 3.52 17.18 22.77
N LEU A 350 3.64 16.89 21.45
CA LEU A 350 3.11 17.69 20.33
C LEU A 350 3.33 19.20 20.52
N SER A 351 4.52 19.54 20.97
CA SER A 351 4.95 20.90 21.33
C SER A 351 6.48 20.99 21.24
N PRO A 352 7.09 22.17 21.21
CA PRO A 352 8.53 22.34 21.13
C PRO A 352 9.23 22.05 22.46
N ILE A 353 8.95 20.91 23.07
CA ILE A 353 9.61 20.33 24.23
C ILE A 353 10.34 19.06 23.79
N LEU A 354 11.61 18.94 24.11
CA LEU A 354 12.49 17.84 23.71
C LEU A 354 13.17 17.20 24.92
N ALA A 355 13.07 15.88 25.07
CA ALA A 355 13.88 15.14 26.02
C ALA A 355 15.30 14.95 25.47
N LEU A 356 16.32 15.01 26.30
CA LEU A 356 17.72 14.78 25.94
C LEU A 356 18.27 13.62 26.76
N TYR A 357 18.96 12.71 26.07
CA TYR A 357 19.73 11.61 26.65
C TYR A 357 21.17 11.64 26.14
N ILE A 358 22.14 11.37 27.00
CA ILE A 358 23.54 11.22 26.65
C ILE A 358 23.91 9.76 26.90
N VAL A 359 24.52 9.11 25.92
CA VAL A 359 24.84 7.68 25.92
C VAL A 359 26.29 7.44 25.55
N LYS A 360 26.87 6.32 25.98
CA LYS A 360 28.26 5.99 25.74
C LYS A 360 28.56 5.57 24.32
N ASP A 361 27.63 4.83 23.73
CA ASP A 361 27.80 4.25 22.39
C ASP A 361 26.46 3.92 21.73
N TYR A 362 26.52 3.44 20.49
CA TYR A 362 25.31 3.13 19.72
C TYR A 362 24.49 1.94 20.27
N HIS A 363 25.08 1.05 21.07
CA HIS A 363 24.32 -0.02 21.74
C HIS A 363 23.40 0.55 22.80
N GLU A 364 23.91 1.48 23.62
CA GLU A 364 23.11 2.18 24.63
C GLU A 364 22.10 3.13 23.96
N GLY A 365 22.50 3.84 22.89
CA GLY A 365 21.64 4.73 22.11
C GLY A 365 20.44 4.00 21.53
N VAL A 366 20.65 2.85 20.91
CA VAL A 366 19.58 1.98 20.40
C VAL A 366 18.66 1.49 21.52
N LYS A 367 19.22 1.12 22.68
CA LYS A 367 18.44 0.68 23.84
C LYS A 367 17.52 1.78 24.37
N ILE A 368 18.00 3.01 24.51
CA ILE A 368 17.18 4.16 24.93
C ILE A 368 16.09 4.46 23.89
N ALA A 369 16.45 4.46 22.59
CA ALA A 369 15.50 4.66 21.50
C ALA A 369 14.40 3.59 21.52
N GLN A 370 14.73 2.33 21.77
CA GLN A 370 13.78 1.24 21.92
C GLN A 370 12.83 1.48 23.09
N GLN A 371 13.34 1.88 24.25
CA GLN A 371 12.51 2.19 25.43
C GLN A 371 11.53 3.34 25.14
N ILE A 372 11.97 4.40 24.44
CA ILE A 372 11.12 5.53 24.06
C ILE A 372 9.98 5.06 23.14
N VAL A 373 10.29 4.26 22.12
CA VAL A 373 9.29 3.68 21.21
C VAL A 373 8.30 2.79 21.96
N GLU A 374 8.78 1.92 22.83
CA GLU A 374 7.94 0.99 23.60
C GLU A 374 7.06 1.71 24.63
N PHE A 375 7.50 2.86 25.14
CA PHE A 375 6.75 3.63 26.12
C PHE A 375 5.53 4.36 25.52
N GLY A 376 5.48 4.67 24.23
CA GLY A 376 4.33 5.37 23.67
C GLY A 376 4.32 5.61 22.16
N GLY A 377 5.25 5.00 21.42
CA GLY A 377 5.41 5.23 19.96
C GLY A 377 5.46 3.97 19.11
N LEU A 378 4.99 2.83 19.64
CA LEU A 378 5.04 1.55 18.92
C LEU A 378 4.43 1.65 17.52
N GLY A 379 5.20 1.22 16.54
CA GLY A 379 4.82 1.17 15.12
C GLY A 379 4.91 2.51 14.39
N HIS A 380 5.19 3.64 15.07
CA HIS A 380 5.16 4.95 14.42
C HIS A 380 6.44 5.24 13.62
N SER A 381 7.37 5.99 14.15
CA SER A 381 8.58 6.43 13.44
C SER A 381 9.78 6.53 14.39
N ALA A 382 11.00 6.48 13.84
CA ALA A 382 12.24 6.74 14.54
C ALA A 382 13.28 7.33 13.57
N VAL A 383 14.23 8.10 14.09
CA VAL A 383 15.28 8.76 13.31
C VAL A 383 16.64 8.39 13.84
N ILE A 384 17.57 8.17 12.92
CA ILE A 384 19.01 8.06 13.22
C ILE A 384 19.80 8.97 12.28
N HIS A 385 20.73 9.74 12.84
CA HIS A 385 21.76 10.43 12.10
C HIS A 385 23.09 9.72 12.36
N SER A 386 23.67 9.13 11.34
CA SER A 386 24.90 8.33 11.42
C SER A 386 25.45 8.05 10.03
N GLU A 387 26.78 7.91 9.92
CA GLU A 387 27.46 7.34 8.77
C GLU A 387 28.01 5.92 9.07
N ASN A 388 27.74 5.40 10.28
CA ASN A 388 28.13 4.06 10.68
C ASN A 388 27.06 3.04 10.27
N PRO A 389 27.33 2.15 9.29
CA PRO A 389 26.33 1.19 8.81
C PRO A 389 25.93 0.16 9.88
N GLU A 390 26.82 -0.18 10.83
CA GLU A 390 26.49 -1.13 11.90
C GLU A 390 25.48 -0.52 12.90
N ALA A 391 25.65 0.77 13.23
CA ALA A 391 24.71 1.49 14.08
C ALA A 391 23.34 1.63 13.41
N ILE A 392 23.32 1.98 12.12
CA ILE A 392 22.08 2.10 11.32
C ILE A 392 21.37 0.73 11.26
N GLU A 393 22.11 -0.34 10.99
CA GLU A 393 21.53 -1.69 10.89
C GLU A 393 20.97 -2.15 12.24
N LEU A 394 21.73 -2.01 13.35
CA LEU A 394 21.27 -2.36 14.67
C LEU A 394 20.01 -1.59 15.08
N PHE A 395 20.00 -0.27 14.80
CA PHE A 395 18.86 0.59 15.06
C PHE A 395 17.63 0.11 14.25
N SER A 396 17.84 -0.21 12.98
CA SER A 396 16.79 -0.70 12.07
C SER A 396 16.16 -2.02 12.52
N GLN A 397 16.98 -2.95 13.00
CA GLN A 397 16.53 -4.27 13.45
C GLN A 397 15.81 -4.25 14.80
N LYS A 398 16.21 -3.34 15.69
CA LYS A 398 15.72 -3.33 17.08
C LYS A 398 14.46 -2.51 17.29
N LEU A 399 14.26 -1.44 16.52
CA LEU A 399 13.12 -0.56 16.74
C LEU A 399 11.86 -1.05 16.06
N LYS A 400 10.80 -1.18 16.81
CA LYS A 400 9.46 -1.62 16.34
C LYS A 400 8.68 -0.43 15.80
N VAL A 401 9.10 0.09 14.65
CA VAL A 401 8.48 1.23 13.96
C VAL A 401 8.13 0.90 12.51
N GLY A 402 7.16 1.59 11.95
CA GLY A 402 6.80 1.45 10.54
C GLY A 402 7.66 2.30 9.59
N ARG A 403 8.30 3.34 10.12
CA ARG A 403 9.16 4.27 9.36
C ARG A 403 10.45 4.53 10.12
N LEU A 404 11.54 4.22 9.48
CA LEU A 404 12.86 4.50 9.98
C LEU A 404 13.51 5.52 9.05
N ILE A 405 13.87 6.67 9.60
CA ILE A 405 14.39 7.81 8.86
C ILE A 405 15.90 7.90 9.12
N VAL A 406 16.69 8.06 8.07
CA VAL A 406 18.14 8.16 8.17
C VAL A 406 18.58 9.51 7.62
N ASN A 407 19.39 10.25 8.38
CA ASN A 407 20.04 11.51 7.99
C ASN A 407 19.08 12.56 7.39
N SER A 408 17.87 12.68 7.94
CA SER A 408 16.89 13.69 7.53
C SER A 408 15.87 13.97 8.63
N PRO A 409 15.18 15.15 8.58
CA PRO A 409 14.21 15.53 9.61
C PRO A 409 13.00 14.61 9.63
N SER A 410 12.55 14.21 10.83
CA SER A 410 11.47 13.22 10.99
C SER A 410 10.11 13.72 10.53
N SER A 411 9.73 14.95 10.88
CA SER A 411 8.41 15.49 10.56
C SER A 411 8.13 15.43 9.06
N GLN A 412 9.07 15.83 8.24
CA GLN A 412 8.98 15.84 6.79
C GLN A 412 9.33 14.47 6.18
N GLY A 413 10.31 13.77 6.73
CA GLY A 413 10.74 12.47 6.22
C GLY A 413 9.71 11.36 6.42
N ALA A 414 8.99 11.36 7.54
CA ALA A 414 7.98 10.33 7.81
C ALA A 414 6.70 10.51 6.98
N ILE A 415 6.30 11.75 6.68
CA ILE A 415 5.14 11.98 5.81
C ILE A 415 5.42 11.65 4.34
N GLY A 416 6.70 11.53 3.96
CA GLY A 416 7.13 11.06 2.63
C GLY A 416 7.34 12.14 1.59
N ASP A 417 7.95 11.76 0.47
CA ASP A 417 8.22 12.52 -0.77
C ASP A 417 9.22 13.68 -0.65
N ILE A 418 9.32 14.38 0.48
CA ILE A 418 10.18 15.59 0.58
C ILE A 418 11.67 15.20 0.67
N TYR A 419 12.04 14.23 1.50
CA TYR A 419 13.42 13.81 1.74
C TYR A 419 13.71 12.36 1.34
N ASN A 420 12.69 11.58 0.96
CA ASN A 420 12.81 10.17 0.61
C ASN A 420 11.67 9.71 -0.30
N ALA A 421 11.69 8.45 -0.75
CA ALA A 421 10.70 7.87 -1.64
C ALA A 421 9.49 7.23 -0.92
N ASN A 422 9.29 7.48 0.38
CA ASN A 422 8.10 7.02 1.06
C ASN A 422 6.85 7.66 0.45
N MET A 423 5.77 6.91 0.38
CA MET A 423 4.48 7.42 -0.10
C MET A 423 4.05 8.63 0.74
N PRO A 424 3.75 9.80 0.13
CA PRO A 424 3.27 10.95 0.87
C PRO A 424 1.91 10.70 1.50
N SER A 425 1.79 11.00 2.79
CA SER A 425 0.57 10.76 3.56
C SER A 425 0.49 11.61 4.82
N LEU A 426 -0.73 11.92 5.23
CA LEU A 426 -1.05 12.48 6.55
C LEU A 426 -1.72 11.46 7.49
N THR A 427 -1.68 10.17 7.12
CA THR A 427 -2.14 9.05 7.94
C THR A 427 -1.07 7.96 7.95
N LEU A 428 -0.27 7.94 9.01
CA LEU A 428 0.92 7.12 9.15
C LEU A 428 0.60 5.84 9.95
N GLY A 429 0.26 4.75 9.30
CA GLY A 429 -0.11 3.50 9.96
C GLY A 429 1.00 2.97 10.87
N CYS A 430 0.63 2.39 12.01
CA CYS A 430 1.55 1.86 13.02
C CYS A 430 1.60 0.34 13.08
N GLY A 431 0.88 -0.35 12.21
CA GLY A 431 0.84 -1.81 12.13
C GLY A 431 0.40 -2.49 13.42
N SER A 432 0.62 -3.78 13.52
CA SER A 432 0.26 -4.57 14.69
C SER A 432 0.95 -4.10 15.98
N TYR A 433 2.16 -3.55 15.88
CA TYR A 433 2.86 -2.97 17.04
C TYR A 433 2.08 -1.83 17.70
N GLY A 434 1.46 -0.97 16.88
CA GLY A 434 0.63 0.14 17.35
C GLY A 434 -0.87 -0.18 17.42
N GLY A 435 -1.26 -1.45 17.29
CA GLY A 435 -2.66 -1.86 17.25
C GLY A 435 -3.42 -1.38 16.01
N ASN A 436 -2.73 -1.20 14.88
CA ASN A 436 -3.29 -0.71 13.62
C ASN A 436 -3.32 -1.81 12.56
N SER A 437 -4.16 -1.64 11.53
CA SER A 437 -4.32 -2.60 10.44
C SER A 437 -3.25 -2.49 9.34
N THR A 438 -2.45 -1.44 9.33
CA THR A 438 -1.38 -1.24 8.32
C THR A 438 -0.17 -0.53 8.91
N THR A 439 1.04 -0.85 8.41
CA THR A 439 2.27 -0.08 8.64
C THR A 439 2.51 1.00 7.58
N ALA A 440 1.72 0.99 6.51
CA ALA A 440 1.93 1.88 5.38
C ALA A 440 1.59 3.35 5.69
N ASN A 441 2.21 4.24 4.95
CA ASN A 441 1.69 5.56 4.72
C ASN A 441 0.41 5.43 3.90
N VAL A 442 -0.75 5.68 4.52
CA VAL A 442 -2.06 5.45 3.89
C VAL A 442 -2.23 6.35 2.68
N SER A 443 -2.63 5.78 1.56
CA SER A 443 -2.85 6.47 0.28
C SER A 443 -4.09 5.89 -0.41
N ALA A 444 -4.37 6.34 -1.64
CA ALA A 444 -5.49 5.85 -2.46
C ALA A 444 -5.51 4.32 -2.60
N VAL A 445 -4.35 3.67 -2.73
CA VAL A 445 -4.27 2.20 -2.85
C VAL A 445 -4.82 1.44 -1.64
N ASN A 446 -4.92 2.08 -0.48
CA ASN A 446 -5.51 1.48 0.72
C ASN A 446 -7.05 1.58 0.77
N LEU A 447 -7.65 2.33 -0.15
CA LEU A 447 -9.07 2.61 -0.23
C LEU A 447 -9.73 1.95 -1.45
N ILE A 448 -9.13 0.92 -1.99
CA ILE A 448 -9.71 0.07 -3.03
C ILE A 448 -9.80 -1.38 -2.58
N ASN A 449 -10.87 -2.04 -2.96
CA ASN A 449 -10.97 -3.50 -2.96
C ASN A 449 -10.39 -4.02 -4.27
N ILE A 450 -9.53 -5.03 -4.21
CA ILE A 450 -8.96 -5.66 -5.39
C ILE A 450 -9.65 -7.00 -5.63
N LYS A 451 -10.44 -7.05 -6.71
CA LYS A 451 -11.07 -8.28 -7.19
C LYS A 451 -10.16 -8.97 -8.21
N LYS A 452 -9.85 -10.23 -8.01
CA LYS A 452 -9.05 -11.03 -8.94
C LYS A 452 -9.95 -11.86 -9.86
N LYS A 453 -9.90 -11.58 -11.16
CA LYS A 453 -10.46 -12.44 -12.20
C LYS A 453 -9.36 -13.44 -12.60
N ALA A 454 -9.42 -14.65 -12.08
CA ALA A 454 -8.47 -15.72 -12.39
C ALA A 454 -8.99 -16.59 -13.54
N THR A 455 -8.18 -16.76 -14.59
CA THR A 455 -8.51 -17.60 -15.72
C THR A 455 -7.87 -18.98 -15.55
N ARG A 456 -8.59 -20.01 -16.00
CA ARG A 456 -8.08 -21.39 -15.96
C ARG A 456 -6.78 -21.50 -16.71
N ARG A 457 -5.70 -21.93 -16.04
CA ARG A 457 -4.44 -22.28 -16.68
C ARG A 457 -4.50 -23.70 -17.23
N ILE A 458 -4.05 -23.86 -18.47
CA ILE A 458 -4.03 -25.16 -19.15
C ILE A 458 -2.62 -25.77 -19.12
N ASN A 459 -1.59 -24.96 -18.91
CA ASN A 459 -0.19 -25.40 -19.06
C ASN A 459 0.49 -25.73 -17.73
N MET A 460 0.94 -27.00 -17.62
CA MET A 460 2.07 -27.34 -16.77
C MET A 460 3.30 -27.51 -17.65
N GLN A 461 4.32 -26.73 -17.39
CA GLN A 461 5.60 -26.85 -18.10
C GLN A 461 6.34 -28.07 -17.56
N TRP A 462 6.57 -29.05 -18.42
CA TRP A 462 7.44 -30.16 -18.14
C TRP A 462 8.16 -30.59 -19.42
N PHE A 463 9.35 -31.15 -19.27
CA PHE A 463 10.20 -31.54 -20.38
C PHE A 463 10.36 -33.05 -20.39
N LYS A 464 10.10 -33.67 -21.54
CA LYS A 464 10.30 -35.10 -21.75
C LYS A 464 10.97 -35.30 -23.10
N VAL A 465 12.05 -36.06 -23.12
CA VAL A 465 12.77 -36.45 -24.35
C VAL A 465 12.35 -37.84 -24.77
N PRO A 466 12.46 -38.17 -26.08
CA PRO A 466 12.32 -39.52 -26.60
C PRO A 466 13.34 -40.49 -25.96
N PRO A 467 13.02 -41.78 -25.84
CA PRO A 467 13.96 -42.77 -25.33
C PRO A 467 15.26 -42.92 -26.13
N LYS A 468 15.22 -42.59 -27.42
CA LYS A 468 16.38 -42.58 -28.34
C LYS A 468 16.39 -41.33 -29.19
N ILE A 469 17.53 -40.69 -29.27
CA ILE A 469 17.81 -39.56 -30.14
C ILE A 469 19.11 -39.87 -30.89
N TYR A 470 19.05 -39.92 -32.23
CA TYR A 470 20.20 -40.03 -33.07
C TYR A 470 20.53 -38.65 -33.66
N PHE A 471 21.67 -38.11 -33.27
CA PHE A 471 22.09 -36.75 -33.61
C PHE A 471 23.45 -36.79 -34.35
N GLU A 472 23.42 -37.28 -35.58
CA GLU A 472 24.62 -37.35 -36.43
C GLU A 472 24.25 -37.27 -37.93
N PRO A 473 25.18 -36.90 -38.81
CA PRO A 473 24.94 -37.00 -40.25
C PRO A 473 24.52 -38.41 -40.69
N ASN A 474 23.49 -38.47 -41.51
CA ASN A 474 22.88 -39.72 -42.00
C ASN A 474 22.18 -40.59 -40.94
N ALA A 475 21.82 -40.05 -39.78
CA ALA A 475 21.06 -40.76 -38.74
C ALA A 475 19.79 -41.45 -39.27
N ILE A 476 19.22 -40.93 -40.38
CA ILE A 476 18.07 -41.53 -41.09
C ILE A 476 18.30 -42.98 -41.53
N GLN A 477 19.54 -43.41 -41.69
CA GLN A 477 19.88 -44.82 -42.01
C GLN A 477 19.40 -45.81 -40.94
N TYR A 478 19.05 -45.34 -39.72
CA TYR A 478 18.46 -46.19 -38.69
C TYR A 478 17.16 -46.87 -39.16
N LEU A 479 16.43 -46.26 -40.11
CA LEU A 479 15.23 -46.88 -40.70
C LEU A 479 15.52 -48.22 -41.39
N GLU A 480 16.73 -48.47 -41.88
CA GLU A 480 17.16 -49.76 -42.44
C GLU A 480 17.24 -50.83 -41.36
N LYS A 481 17.61 -50.44 -40.14
CA LYS A 481 17.87 -51.35 -38.99
C LYS A 481 16.74 -51.41 -37.94
N MET A 482 15.75 -50.53 -38.06
CA MET A 482 14.64 -50.45 -37.08
C MET A 482 13.90 -51.81 -37.06
N PRO A 483 13.75 -52.49 -35.90
CA PRO A 483 13.14 -53.81 -35.83
C PRO A 483 11.61 -53.78 -36.02
N ASP A 484 11.05 -54.88 -36.51
CA ASP A 484 9.62 -55.18 -36.52
C ASP A 484 8.76 -54.11 -37.22
N ILE A 485 9.11 -53.74 -38.47
CA ILE A 485 8.31 -52.87 -39.31
C ILE A 485 8.05 -53.53 -40.68
N SER A 486 6.78 -53.48 -41.10
CA SER A 486 6.30 -53.99 -42.36
C SER A 486 5.44 -53.00 -43.12
N ARG A 487 4.83 -52.05 -42.43
CA ARG A 487 3.91 -51.04 -43.00
C ARG A 487 4.18 -49.68 -42.41
N ALA A 488 4.88 -48.84 -43.16
CA ALA A 488 5.28 -47.51 -42.72
C ALA A 488 4.32 -46.43 -43.27
N PHE A 489 3.73 -45.64 -42.38
CA PHE A 489 2.94 -44.47 -42.75
C PHE A 489 3.76 -43.20 -42.53
N ILE A 490 4.01 -42.44 -43.61
CA ILE A 490 4.86 -41.26 -43.60
C ILE A 490 3.97 -40.02 -43.58
N VAL A 491 4.07 -39.20 -42.52
CA VAL A 491 3.36 -37.93 -42.38
C VAL A 491 4.35 -36.81 -42.65
N THR A 492 4.04 -35.95 -43.60
CA THR A 492 4.97 -34.91 -44.06
C THR A 492 4.22 -33.72 -44.66
N ASP A 493 4.98 -32.71 -45.04
CA ASP A 493 4.49 -31.53 -45.76
C ASP A 493 4.96 -31.51 -47.24
N PRO A 494 4.32 -30.69 -48.11
CA PRO A 494 4.69 -30.63 -49.51
C PRO A 494 6.14 -30.20 -49.77
N ALA A 495 6.75 -29.43 -48.87
CA ALA A 495 8.12 -28.97 -49.03
C ALA A 495 9.11 -30.13 -48.86
N MET A 496 8.89 -31.04 -47.93
CA MET A 496 9.73 -32.22 -47.75
C MET A 496 9.68 -33.15 -48.96
N VAL A 497 8.53 -33.27 -49.60
CA VAL A 497 8.38 -34.01 -50.88
C VAL A 497 9.21 -33.33 -51.99
N LYS A 498 9.02 -32.02 -52.17
CA LYS A 498 9.71 -31.25 -53.21
C LYS A 498 11.25 -31.27 -53.05
N LEU A 499 11.73 -31.29 -51.80
CA LEU A 499 13.15 -31.32 -51.47
C LEU A 499 13.77 -32.73 -51.56
N GLY A 500 12.99 -33.78 -51.90
CA GLY A 500 13.45 -35.15 -52.05
C GLY A 500 13.77 -35.88 -50.73
N TYR A 501 13.33 -35.36 -49.58
CA TYR A 501 13.57 -36.01 -48.27
C TYR A 501 12.68 -37.24 -48.09
N VAL A 502 11.49 -37.26 -48.68
CA VAL A 502 10.64 -38.46 -48.72
C VAL A 502 11.33 -39.59 -49.44
N ASP A 503 12.00 -39.31 -50.59
CA ASP A 503 12.75 -40.32 -51.36
C ASP A 503 13.90 -40.91 -50.55
N LYS A 504 14.56 -40.11 -49.71
CA LYS A 504 15.58 -40.63 -48.76
C LYS A 504 15.00 -41.58 -47.74
N VAL A 505 13.82 -41.30 -47.18
CA VAL A 505 13.13 -42.21 -46.27
C VAL A 505 12.80 -43.51 -46.96
N LEU A 506 12.20 -43.43 -48.17
CA LEU A 506 11.85 -44.59 -48.98
C LEU A 506 13.08 -45.41 -49.41
N TYR A 507 14.18 -44.73 -49.71
CA TYR A 507 15.45 -45.39 -50.04
C TYR A 507 15.91 -46.32 -48.92
N TYR A 508 15.97 -45.88 -47.66
CA TYR A 508 16.38 -46.68 -46.53
C TYR A 508 15.34 -47.75 -46.16
N LEU A 509 14.07 -47.54 -46.33
CA LEU A 509 13.03 -48.54 -46.15
C LEU A 509 13.11 -49.66 -47.18
N ARG A 510 13.46 -49.36 -48.46
CA ARG A 510 13.63 -50.35 -49.53
C ARG A 510 14.91 -51.19 -49.43
N ARG A 511 15.89 -50.73 -48.70
CA ARG A 511 17.14 -51.48 -48.42
C ARG A 511 17.03 -52.54 -47.35
N ARG A 512 15.90 -52.66 -46.73
CA ARG A 512 15.67 -53.67 -45.67
C ARG A 512 15.62 -55.06 -46.29
N GLN A 513 15.97 -56.07 -45.46
CA GLN A 513 15.90 -57.47 -45.88
C GLN A 513 14.47 -57.93 -46.21
N HIS A 514 13.47 -57.36 -45.51
CA HIS A 514 12.06 -57.61 -45.75
C HIS A 514 11.41 -56.36 -46.34
N TYR A 515 10.52 -56.58 -47.32
CA TYR A 515 9.81 -55.49 -47.99
C TYR A 515 8.89 -54.73 -46.99
N VAL A 516 8.95 -53.39 -47.01
CA VAL A 516 8.09 -52.53 -46.20
C VAL A 516 7.15 -51.80 -47.15
N HIS A 517 5.86 -52.01 -47.00
CA HIS A 517 4.83 -51.23 -47.64
C HIS A 517 4.84 -49.81 -47.08
N SER A 518 4.73 -48.80 -47.94
CA SER A 518 4.77 -47.40 -47.50
C SER A 518 3.57 -46.64 -48.06
N GLU A 519 2.94 -45.85 -47.23
CA GLU A 519 1.88 -44.88 -47.60
C GLU A 519 2.30 -43.50 -47.13
N ILE A 520 2.01 -42.46 -47.92
CA ILE A 520 2.47 -41.10 -47.64
C ILE A 520 1.27 -40.15 -47.54
N PHE A 521 1.18 -39.44 -46.44
CA PHE A 521 0.31 -38.29 -46.29
C PHE A 521 1.17 -37.02 -46.29
N ALA A 522 1.10 -36.27 -47.41
CA ALA A 522 1.96 -35.10 -47.66
C ALA A 522 1.20 -33.77 -47.66
N GLU A 523 0.06 -33.69 -46.96
CA GLU A 523 -0.84 -32.53 -46.97
C GLU A 523 -0.78 -31.74 -45.66
N VAL A 524 0.31 -31.86 -44.88
CA VAL A 524 0.41 -31.13 -43.63
C VAL A 524 0.74 -29.67 -43.88
N GLU A 525 -0.13 -28.77 -43.46
CA GLU A 525 0.08 -27.32 -43.46
C GLU A 525 0.77 -26.84 -42.14
N PRO A 526 1.37 -25.64 -42.15
CA PRO A 526 1.80 -25.01 -40.89
C PRO A 526 0.63 -24.93 -39.90
N ASP A 527 0.87 -25.29 -38.60
CA ASP A 527 -0.17 -25.36 -37.56
C ASP A 527 -1.37 -26.25 -38.01
N PRO A 528 -1.19 -27.56 -38.10
CA PRO A 528 -2.14 -28.46 -38.73
C PRO A 528 -3.54 -28.42 -38.14
N SER A 529 -4.53 -28.27 -38.98
CA SER A 529 -5.96 -28.20 -38.58
C SER A 529 -6.50 -29.58 -38.17
N VAL A 530 -7.59 -29.55 -37.36
CA VAL A 530 -8.31 -30.78 -37.00
C VAL A 530 -8.80 -31.56 -38.22
N ASP A 531 -9.16 -30.86 -39.31
CA ASP A 531 -9.62 -31.49 -40.55
C ASP A 531 -8.49 -32.20 -41.27
N THR A 532 -7.28 -31.65 -41.31
CA THR A 532 -6.08 -32.32 -41.83
C THR A 532 -5.76 -33.57 -41.00
N ILE A 533 -5.84 -33.49 -39.65
CA ILE A 533 -5.65 -34.66 -38.79
C ILE A 533 -6.67 -35.76 -39.09
N LYS A 534 -7.95 -35.42 -39.29
CA LYS A 534 -9.01 -36.38 -39.61
C LYS A 534 -8.74 -37.09 -40.95
N ARG A 535 -8.44 -36.33 -42.03
CA ARG A 535 -8.10 -36.90 -43.34
C ARG A 535 -6.90 -37.85 -43.28
N GLY A 536 -5.83 -37.43 -42.61
CA GLY A 536 -4.66 -38.26 -42.40
C GLY A 536 -4.96 -39.52 -41.57
N THR A 537 -5.79 -39.41 -40.55
CA THR A 537 -6.23 -40.54 -39.70
C THR A 537 -7.06 -41.56 -40.51
N GLU A 538 -7.96 -41.09 -41.36
CA GLU A 538 -8.76 -41.97 -42.23
C GLU A 538 -7.87 -42.79 -43.21
N LEU A 539 -6.89 -42.14 -43.85
CA LEU A 539 -5.92 -42.80 -44.72
C LEU A 539 -5.07 -43.77 -43.90
N MET A 540 -4.55 -43.39 -42.76
CA MET A 540 -3.80 -44.22 -41.84
C MET A 540 -4.58 -45.46 -41.41
N SER A 541 -5.86 -45.31 -41.08
CA SER A 541 -6.74 -46.43 -40.66
C SER A 541 -6.98 -47.43 -41.78
N LYS A 542 -7.11 -46.96 -43.04
CA LYS A 542 -7.24 -47.82 -44.23
C LYS A 542 -5.95 -48.56 -44.49
N PHE A 543 -4.81 -47.91 -44.34
CA PHE A 543 -3.49 -48.48 -44.57
C PHE A 543 -3.04 -49.46 -43.48
N ASN A 544 -3.47 -49.24 -42.24
CA ASN A 544 -3.15 -50.08 -41.06
C ASN A 544 -1.64 -50.22 -40.81
N PRO A 545 -0.91 -49.14 -40.50
CA PRO A 545 0.55 -49.17 -40.29
C PRO A 545 0.95 -49.80 -38.97
N ASP A 546 2.20 -50.34 -38.93
CA ASP A 546 2.90 -50.75 -37.71
C ASP A 546 3.98 -49.72 -37.26
N VAL A 547 4.32 -48.78 -38.13
CA VAL A 547 5.19 -47.65 -37.82
C VAL A 547 4.67 -46.36 -38.44
N ILE A 548 4.77 -45.25 -37.70
CA ILE A 548 4.45 -43.91 -38.17
C ILE A 548 5.74 -43.09 -38.19
N ILE A 549 6.07 -42.55 -39.35
CA ILE A 549 7.26 -41.73 -39.57
C ILE A 549 6.83 -40.29 -39.81
N ALA A 550 7.12 -39.39 -38.87
CA ALA A 550 6.95 -37.96 -39.08
C ALA A 550 8.21 -37.37 -39.72
N LEU A 551 8.10 -36.83 -40.93
CA LEU A 551 9.19 -36.22 -41.65
C LEU A 551 8.93 -34.74 -41.88
N GLY A 552 9.69 -33.87 -41.20
CA GLY A 552 9.53 -32.42 -41.27
C GLY A 552 9.83 -31.72 -39.98
N GLY A 553 9.30 -30.50 -39.84
CA GLY A 553 9.37 -29.70 -38.61
C GLY A 553 8.28 -30.04 -37.61
N GLY A 554 8.03 -29.10 -36.66
CA GLY A 554 7.04 -29.25 -35.61
C GLY A 554 5.65 -29.63 -36.13
N SER A 555 5.16 -28.98 -37.17
CA SER A 555 3.83 -29.25 -37.74
C SER A 555 3.63 -30.69 -38.19
N ALA A 556 4.60 -31.26 -38.93
CA ALA A 556 4.54 -32.67 -39.34
C ALA A 556 4.59 -33.63 -38.15
N ILE A 557 5.40 -33.34 -37.15
CA ILE A 557 5.50 -34.14 -35.91
C ILE A 557 4.21 -34.10 -35.12
N ASP A 558 3.60 -32.91 -34.97
CA ASP A 558 2.37 -32.74 -34.22
C ASP A 558 1.17 -33.36 -34.95
N ALA A 559 1.09 -33.20 -36.27
CA ALA A 559 0.10 -33.90 -37.08
C ALA A 559 0.21 -35.44 -36.93
N ALA A 560 1.41 -35.99 -37.03
CA ALA A 560 1.65 -37.42 -36.90
C ALA A 560 1.24 -37.94 -35.50
N LYS A 561 1.57 -37.21 -34.43
CA LYS A 561 1.17 -37.59 -33.07
C LYS A 561 -0.35 -37.57 -32.89
N ALA A 562 -1.03 -36.54 -33.43
CA ALA A 562 -2.49 -36.45 -33.34
C ALA A 562 -3.16 -37.56 -34.17
N MET A 563 -2.68 -37.83 -35.40
CA MET A 563 -3.16 -38.93 -36.23
C MET A 563 -2.96 -40.28 -35.56
N TRP A 564 -1.78 -40.51 -34.95
CA TRP A 564 -1.46 -41.73 -34.16
C TRP A 564 -2.45 -41.94 -33.03
N LEU A 565 -2.77 -40.88 -32.28
CA LEU A 565 -3.74 -40.95 -31.18
C LEU A 565 -5.12 -41.38 -31.72
N TYR A 566 -5.66 -40.73 -32.74
CA TYR A 566 -6.98 -41.06 -33.28
C TYR A 566 -7.00 -42.41 -34.00
N TYR A 567 -5.90 -42.85 -34.58
CA TYR A 567 -5.77 -44.19 -35.15
C TYR A 567 -5.89 -45.29 -34.10
N GLU A 568 -5.27 -45.12 -32.93
CA GLU A 568 -5.35 -46.08 -31.85
C GLU A 568 -6.62 -45.95 -31.00
N TYR A 569 -7.15 -44.73 -30.86
CA TYR A 569 -8.29 -44.36 -30.01
C TYR A 569 -9.23 -43.41 -30.74
N PRO A 570 -10.08 -43.93 -31.66
CA PRO A 570 -10.93 -43.10 -32.53
C PRO A 570 -11.96 -42.25 -31.75
N ASP A 571 -12.40 -42.70 -30.60
CA ASP A 571 -13.43 -42.06 -29.79
C ASP A 571 -12.88 -40.96 -28.86
N THR A 572 -11.63 -40.57 -29.04
CA THR A 572 -11.00 -39.53 -28.21
C THR A 572 -11.59 -38.15 -28.51
N ASP A 573 -12.14 -37.47 -27.49
CA ASP A 573 -12.60 -36.09 -27.61
C ASP A 573 -11.42 -35.12 -27.58
N PHE A 574 -11.33 -34.31 -28.64
CA PHE A 574 -10.28 -33.28 -28.77
C PHE A 574 -10.27 -32.29 -27.60
N ASN A 575 -11.42 -31.92 -27.07
CA ASN A 575 -11.52 -30.99 -25.95
C ASN A 575 -10.93 -31.55 -24.66
N PHE A 576 -11.01 -32.88 -24.45
CA PHE A 576 -10.42 -33.51 -23.29
C PHE A 576 -8.90 -33.62 -23.34
N LEU A 577 -8.30 -33.62 -24.54
CA LEU A 577 -6.83 -33.62 -24.67
C LEU A 577 -6.19 -32.41 -24.01
N ARG A 578 -6.86 -31.27 -24.05
CA ARG A 578 -6.43 -30.01 -23.40
C ARG A 578 -6.41 -30.13 -21.87
N LEU A 579 -7.17 -31.03 -21.30
CA LEU A 579 -7.37 -31.17 -19.85
C LEU A 579 -6.40 -32.17 -19.20
N LYS A 580 -5.54 -32.84 -19.98
CA LYS A 580 -4.60 -33.86 -19.50
C LYS A 580 -3.86 -33.48 -18.22
N PHE A 581 -3.37 -32.25 -18.13
CA PHE A 581 -2.57 -31.75 -17.01
C PHE A 581 -3.42 -31.10 -15.90
N MET A 582 -4.71 -30.83 -16.19
CA MET A 582 -5.63 -30.20 -15.26
C MET A 582 -6.31 -31.24 -14.35
N ASP A 583 -6.40 -32.51 -14.79
CA ASP A 583 -6.97 -33.59 -14.02
C ASP A 583 -5.87 -34.48 -13.40
N ILE A 584 -5.19 -33.94 -12.38
CA ILE A 584 -4.11 -34.62 -11.65
C ILE A 584 -4.58 -35.98 -11.06
N ARG A 585 -5.85 -36.08 -10.69
CA ARG A 585 -6.44 -37.27 -10.10
C ARG A 585 -7.09 -38.23 -11.10
N LYS A 586 -7.03 -37.89 -12.39
CA LYS A 586 -7.61 -38.70 -13.51
C LYS A 586 -9.10 -39.04 -13.32
N ARG A 587 -9.84 -38.08 -12.77
CA ARG A 587 -11.28 -38.27 -12.53
C ARG A 587 -12.12 -38.06 -13.77
N ALA A 588 -11.75 -37.08 -14.60
CA ALA A 588 -12.49 -36.70 -15.79
C ALA A 588 -11.90 -37.28 -17.06
N PHE A 589 -10.56 -37.45 -17.12
CA PHE A 589 -9.88 -37.92 -18.33
C PHE A 589 -8.63 -38.73 -18.04
N ASN A 590 -8.55 -39.93 -18.65
CA ASN A 590 -7.35 -40.75 -18.70
C ASN A 590 -6.72 -40.64 -20.09
N PHE A 591 -5.53 -40.03 -20.19
CA PHE A 591 -4.81 -39.99 -21.47
C PHE A 591 -4.38 -41.39 -21.86
N PRO A 592 -4.79 -41.88 -23.06
CA PRO A 592 -4.50 -43.25 -23.47
C PRO A 592 -3.00 -43.51 -23.69
N LYS A 593 -2.56 -44.75 -23.47
CA LYS A 593 -1.20 -45.18 -23.79
C LYS A 593 -1.13 -45.49 -25.28
N LEU A 594 -0.29 -44.77 -26.02
CA LEU A 594 0.03 -45.04 -27.45
C LEU A 594 1.04 -46.19 -27.58
N GLY A 595 1.13 -46.77 -28.78
CA GLY A 595 2.04 -47.88 -29.10
C GLY A 595 1.40 -49.25 -29.07
N ARG A 596 0.06 -49.32 -29.18
CA ARG A 596 -0.70 -50.57 -29.27
C ARG A 596 -0.76 -51.13 -30.67
N LYS A 597 -0.93 -50.26 -31.67
CA LYS A 597 -1.06 -50.66 -33.10
C LYS A 597 0.17 -50.26 -33.90
N ALA A 598 0.78 -49.12 -33.61
CA ALA A 598 1.95 -48.63 -34.32
C ALA A 598 3.00 -48.04 -33.36
N LYS A 599 4.26 -47.99 -33.85
CA LYS A 599 5.41 -47.40 -33.13
C LYS A 599 5.60 -45.94 -33.54
#